data_d0d5d2449652af7c4450cc061bcbe2e1
#
_entry.id   d0d5d2449652af7c4450cc061bcbe2e1
#
_cell.length_a   1.000
_cell.length_b   1.000
_cell.length_c   1.000
_cell.angle_alpha   90.00
_cell.angle_beta   90.00
_cell.angle_gamma   90.00
#
_symmetry.space_group_name_H-M   'P 1'
#
loop_
_entity.id
_entity.type
_entity.pdbx_description
1 polymer ?
#
loop_
_entity_poly.entity_id
_entity_poly.type
_entity_poly.pdbx_seq_one_letter_code
_entity_poly.pdbx_strand_id
1 'polypeptide(L)'
;YVKRYEEETNLRSYILLDTSQSMTYSSGSISKLEYASYLSAALTHLMLNQRDGMGLVLFDEKIRKFIPPRASASHANIIMGALDNINTGEDTQIRTTLDHMAERIKKRGLVILISDLLDDPEQVLMGLNHFRHNKQEMIVFHLLDRQEKNFQFGDRTKFRDLETGE
;
A
#
# COMPACT_ATOMS: atom_id res chain seq x y z
N TYR A 1 -0.78 16.06 42.28
CA TYR A 1 -0.89 16.47 40.87
C TYR A 1 -0.11 15.46 40.01
N VAL A 2 -0.80 14.60 39.27
CA VAL A 2 -0.17 13.72 38.30
C VAL A 2 -0.04 14.51 36.98
N LYS A 3 1.19 14.90 36.62
CA LYS A 3 1.46 15.42 35.28
C LYS A 3 1.29 14.26 34.28
N ARG A 4 0.17 14.23 33.56
CA ARG A 4 0.06 13.46 32.32
C ARG A 4 0.95 14.16 31.28
N TYR A 5 2.08 13.55 31.00
CA TYR A 5 2.81 13.87 29.78
C TYR A 5 2.06 13.20 28.63
N GLU A 6 1.35 13.97 27.81
CA GLU A 6 1.03 13.53 26.47
C GLU A 6 2.37 13.53 25.70
N GLU A 7 2.96 12.37 25.52
CA GLU A 7 4.03 12.21 24.54
C GLU A 7 3.40 12.47 23.17
N GLU A 8 3.64 13.63 22.59
CA GLU A 8 3.40 13.86 21.17
C GLU A 8 4.35 12.95 20.39
N THR A 9 3.91 11.74 20.11
CA THR A 9 4.62 10.85 19.21
C THR A 9 4.43 11.35 17.79
N ASN A 10 5.41 12.07 17.25
CA ASN A 10 5.48 12.39 15.83
C ASN A 10 5.80 11.12 15.03
N LEU A 11 4.84 10.20 14.94
CA LEU A 11 4.99 8.95 14.22
C LEU A 11 5.16 9.27 12.72
N ARG A 12 6.12 8.62 12.10
CA ARG A 12 6.31 8.68 10.64
C ARG A 12 5.72 7.43 10.04
N SER A 13 4.70 7.61 9.23
CA SER A 13 3.99 6.51 8.59
C SER A 13 4.11 6.60 7.08
N TYR A 14 4.17 5.45 6.42
CA TYR A 14 4.17 5.32 4.98
C TYR A 14 3.07 4.37 4.56
N ILE A 15 2.27 4.77 3.59
CA ILE A 15 1.43 3.85 2.82
C ILE A 15 2.25 3.40 1.61
N LEU A 16 2.40 2.10 1.43
CA LEU A 16 2.93 1.45 0.25
C LEU A 16 1.73 0.88 -0.50
N LEU A 17 1.32 1.55 -1.57
CA LEU A 17 0.16 1.17 -2.37
C LEU A 17 0.63 0.49 -3.65
N ASP A 18 0.24 -0.77 -3.81
CA ASP A 18 0.42 -1.55 -5.01
C ASP A 18 -0.47 -1.02 -6.13
N THR A 19 0.13 -0.76 -7.28
CA THR A 19 -0.55 -0.23 -8.48
C THR A 19 -0.37 -1.15 -9.68
N SER A 20 -0.10 -2.44 -9.44
CA SER A 20 0.00 -3.47 -10.47
C SER A 20 -1.32 -3.68 -11.22
N GLN A 21 -1.24 -4.32 -12.37
CA GLN A 21 -2.41 -4.58 -13.21
C GLN A 21 -3.44 -5.46 -12.51
N SER A 22 -3.02 -6.42 -11.68
CA SER A 22 -3.89 -7.29 -10.89
C SER A 22 -4.83 -6.50 -9.97
N MET A 23 -4.36 -5.37 -9.41
CA MET A 23 -5.14 -4.48 -8.56
C MET A 23 -6.31 -3.80 -9.31
N THR A 24 -6.31 -3.78 -10.65
CA THR A 24 -7.43 -3.23 -11.44
C THR A 24 -8.63 -4.17 -11.50
N TYR A 25 -8.47 -5.43 -11.08
CA TYR A 25 -9.54 -6.41 -11.13
C TYR A 25 -10.73 -6.00 -10.26
N SER A 26 -11.93 -6.27 -10.80
CA SER A 26 -13.19 -6.05 -10.12
C SER A 26 -14.25 -7.05 -10.59
N SER A 27 -14.94 -7.70 -9.67
CA SER A 27 -16.19 -8.42 -9.93
C SER A 27 -17.43 -7.61 -9.61
N GLY A 28 -17.26 -6.37 -9.14
CA GLY A 28 -18.32 -5.49 -8.68
C GLY A 28 -18.23 -4.08 -9.28
N SER A 29 -18.65 -3.08 -8.50
CA SER A 29 -18.71 -1.67 -8.92
C SER A 29 -17.39 -0.91 -8.75
N ILE A 30 -16.49 -1.41 -7.91
CA ILE A 30 -15.19 -0.80 -7.63
C ILE A 30 -14.09 -1.84 -7.75
N SER A 31 -12.93 -1.45 -8.25
CA SER A 31 -11.74 -2.31 -8.34
C SER A 31 -11.00 -2.37 -6.99
N LYS A 32 -10.10 -3.36 -6.85
CA LYS A 32 -9.19 -3.43 -5.69
C LYS A 32 -8.37 -2.14 -5.55
N LEU A 33 -7.88 -1.59 -6.67
CA LEU A 33 -7.10 -0.35 -6.69
C LEU A 33 -7.91 0.86 -6.24
N GLU A 34 -9.15 0.98 -6.71
CA GLU A 34 -10.05 2.07 -6.29
C GLU A 34 -10.37 1.99 -4.79
N TYR A 35 -10.67 0.78 -4.29
CA TYR A 35 -10.85 0.56 -2.86
C TYR A 35 -9.59 0.89 -2.05
N ALA A 36 -8.41 0.47 -2.54
CA ALA A 36 -7.13 0.76 -1.93
C ALA A 36 -6.84 2.27 -1.87
N SER A 37 -7.24 3.01 -2.92
CA SER A 37 -7.12 4.47 -2.97
C SER A 37 -8.01 5.14 -1.92
N TYR A 38 -9.26 4.71 -1.76
CA TYR A 38 -10.15 5.21 -0.70
C TYR A 38 -9.63 4.89 0.69
N LEU A 39 -9.13 3.66 0.91
CA LEU A 39 -8.51 3.27 2.18
C LEU A 39 -7.28 4.13 2.49
N SER A 40 -6.42 4.35 1.49
CA SER A 40 -5.23 5.20 1.62
C SER A 40 -5.58 6.65 1.96
N ALA A 41 -6.63 7.18 1.33
CA ALA A 41 -7.14 8.53 1.62
C ALA A 41 -7.66 8.64 3.06
N ALA A 42 -8.46 7.65 3.51
CA ALA A 42 -9.00 7.62 4.87
C ALA A 42 -7.90 7.51 5.93
N LEU A 43 -6.91 6.63 5.73
CA LEU A 43 -5.76 6.48 6.62
C LEU A 43 -4.91 7.75 6.65
N THR A 44 -4.69 8.39 5.50
CA THR A 44 -3.98 9.68 5.42
C THR A 44 -4.69 10.75 6.25
N HIS A 45 -6.02 10.86 6.11
CA HIS A 45 -6.81 11.82 6.89
C HIS A 45 -6.73 11.54 8.40
N LEU A 46 -6.85 10.28 8.80
CA LEU A 46 -6.76 9.86 10.19
C LEU A 46 -5.42 10.23 10.81
N MET A 47 -4.32 9.89 10.16
CA MET A 47 -2.96 10.12 10.69
C MET A 47 -2.63 11.61 10.77
N LEU A 48 -2.99 12.38 9.74
CA LEU A 48 -2.74 13.83 9.75
C LEU A 48 -3.58 14.55 10.82
N ASN A 49 -4.80 14.09 11.12
CA ASN A 49 -5.61 14.62 12.23
C ASN A 49 -4.97 14.33 13.59
N GLN A 50 -4.21 13.24 13.72
CA GLN A 50 -3.42 12.91 14.91
C GLN A 50 -2.07 13.65 14.97
N ARG A 51 -1.81 14.54 13.99
CA ARG A 51 -0.53 15.24 13.80
C ARG A 51 0.66 14.33 13.50
N ASP A 52 0.37 13.09 13.06
CA ASP A 52 1.40 12.17 12.60
C ASP A 52 1.80 12.46 11.15
N GLY A 53 3.05 12.14 10.82
CA GLY A 53 3.54 12.32 9.45
C GLY A 53 3.12 11.15 8.57
N MET A 54 2.42 11.45 7.45
CA MET A 54 2.04 10.45 6.45
C MET A 54 2.77 10.66 5.14
N GLY A 55 3.36 9.59 4.61
CA GLY A 55 3.94 9.50 3.26
C GLY A 55 3.19 8.48 2.40
N LEU A 56 3.38 8.56 1.09
CA LEU A 56 2.80 7.63 0.12
C LEU A 56 3.86 7.14 -0.85
N VAL A 57 3.87 5.85 -1.10
CA VAL A 57 4.65 5.22 -2.16
C VAL A 57 3.70 4.45 -3.06
N LEU A 58 3.64 4.82 -4.34
CA LEU A 58 2.97 4.06 -5.38
C LEU A 58 4.01 3.17 -6.05
N PHE A 59 3.72 1.89 -6.19
CA PHE A 59 4.66 0.94 -6.76
C PHE A 59 3.96 -0.17 -7.56
N ASP A 60 4.70 -0.74 -8.48
CA ASP A 60 4.47 -2.00 -9.17
C ASP A 60 5.80 -2.76 -9.26
N GLU A 61 6.31 -3.11 -10.43
CA GLU A 61 7.69 -3.60 -10.62
C GLU A 61 8.77 -2.64 -10.11
N LYS A 62 8.43 -1.36 -9.92
CA LYS A 62 9.31 -0.29 -9.44
C LYS A 62 8.55 0.78 -8.64
N ILE A 63 9.28 1.64 -7.98
CA ILE A 63 8.71 2.80 -7.31
C ILE A 63 8.27 3.82 -8.37
N ARG A 64 6.96 4.00 -8.55
CA ARG A 64 6.36 4.98 -9.47
C ARG A 64 6.34 6.37 -8.88
N LYS A 65 6.03 6.48 -7.59
CA LYS A 65 5.97 7.75 -6.88
C LYS A 65 6.41 7.57 -5.44
N PHE A 66 7.15 8.53 -4.92
CA PHE A 66 7.58 8.54 -3.53
C PHE A 66 7.32 9.92 -2.92
N ILE A 67 6.39 9.99 -1.98
CA ILE A 67 6.02 11.18 -1.23
C ILE A 67 6.50 10.99 0.22
N PRO A 68 7.50 11.74 0.69
CA PRO A 68 8.01 11.59 2.05
C PRO A 68 6.98 12.04 3.10
N PRO A 69 7.01 11.50 4.33
CA PRO A 69 6.02 11.81 5.36
C PRO A 69 6.16 13.24 5.87
N ARG A 70 5.03 13.91 5.97
CA ARG A 70 4.87 15.25 6.60
C ARG A 70 3.55 15.29 7.37
N ALA A 71 3.51 16.06 8.46
CA ALA A 71 2.33 16.21 9.33
C ALA A 71 1.53 17.49 9.05
N SER A 72 1.62 18.10 7.86
CA SER A 72 0.87 19.32 7.53
C SER A 72 -0.45 19.01 6.82
N ALA A 73 -1.50 19.77 7.11
CA ALA A 73 -2.80 19.61 6.45
C ALA A 73 -2.72 19.77 4.91
N SER A 74 -1.85 20.67 4.41
CA SER A 74 -1.61 20.84 2.97
C SER A 74 -1.00 19.59 2.31
N HIS A 75 -0.35 18.73 3.10
CA HIS A 75 0.25 17.51 2.60
C HIS A 75 -0.80 16.48 2.19
N ALA A 76 -1.99 16.50 2.81
CA ALA A 76 -3.12 15.67 2.39
C ALA A 76 -3.44 15.89 0.91
N ASN A 77 -3.49 17.14 0.45
CA ASN A 77 -3.81 17.45 -0.96
C ASN A 77 -2.79 16.87 -1.93
N ILE A 78 -1.50 16.80 -1.52
CA ILE A 78 -0.44 16.20 -2.34
C ILE A 78 -0.67 14.70 -2.47
N ILE A 79 -1.04 14.03 -1.37
CA ILE A 79 -1.33 12.59 -1.36
C ILE A 79 -2.61 12.31 -2.15
N MET A 80 -3.70 13.07 -1.93
CA MET A 80 -4.96 12.91 -2.67
C MET A 80 -4.75 13.11 -4.17
N GLY A 81 -4.05 14.15 -4.59
CA GLY A 81 -3.72 14.36 -6.00
C GLY A 81 -2.83 13.27 -6.60
N ALA A 82 -2.08 12.53 -5.79
CA ALA A 82 -1.34 11.37 -6.25
C ALA A 82 -2.25 10.14 -6.41
N LEU A 83 -3.21 9.95 -5.50
CA LEU A 83 -4.19 8.86 -5.56
C LEU A 83 -5.19 9.05 -6.71
N ASP A 84 -5.56 10.28 -7.04
CA ASP A 84 -6.44 10.59 -8.16
C ASP A 84 -5.79 10.35 -9.55
N ASN A 85 -4.45 10.32 -9.60
CA ASN A 85 -3.69 10.20 -10.85
C ASN A 85 -2.78 8.97 -10.84
N ILE A 86 -3.31 7.82 -10.44
CA ILE A 86 -2.58 6.55 -10.48
C ILE A 86 -2.54 6.03 -11.92
N ASN A 87 -1.33 5.73 -12.40
CA ASN A 87 -1.13 4.95 -13.60
C ASN A 87 -0.76 3.52 -13.19
N THR A 88 -1.49 2.55 -13.69
CA THR A 88 -1.22 1.13 -13.42
C THR A 88 -0.03 0.64 -14.22
N GLY A 89 0.81 -0.20 -13.61
CA GLY A 89 1.91 -0.89 -14.27
C GLY A 89 1.50 -2.24 -14.82
N GLU A 90 2.38 -2.88 -15.60
CA GLU A 90 2.10 -4.14 -16.27
C GLU A 90 2.38 -5.35 -15.37
N ASP A 91 3.41 -5.32 -14.54
CA ASP A 91 3.90 -6.47 -13.76
C ASP A 91 4.22 -6.07 -12.32
N THR A 92 4.36 -7.07 -11.44
CA THR A 92 4.73 -6.85 -10.04
C THR A 92 5.96 -7.67 -9.68
N GLN A 93 7.03 -6.99 -9.24
CA GLN A 93 8.16 -7.60 -8.55
C GLN A 93 8.19 -7.08 -7.11
N ILE A 94 7.27 -7.60 -6.29
CA ILE A 94 7.03 -7.09 -4.92
C ILE A 94 8.33 -7.09 -4.12
N ARG A 95 9.11 -8.18 -4.14
CA ARG A 95 10.33 -8.30 -3.33
C ARG A 95 11.32 -7.19 -3.60
N THR A 96 11.73 -7.03 -4.86
CA THR A 96 12.77 -6.05 -5.25
C THR A 96 12.35 -4.65 -4.86
N THR A 97 11.06 -4.34 -5.04
CA THR A 97 10.50 -3.03 -4.71
C THR A 97 10.42 -2.82 -3.20
N LEU A 98 10.00 -3.84 -2.43
CA LEU A 98 9.99 -3.78 -0.96
C LEU A 98 11.40 -3.62 -0.39
N ASP A 99 12.40 -4.32 -0.93
CA ASP A 99 13.79 -4.21 -0.50
C ASP A 99 14.32 -2.78 -0.72
N HIS A 100 14.09 -2.20 -1.91
CA HIS A 100 14.47 -0.81 -2.19
C HIS A 100 13.75 0.20 -1.26
N MET A 101 12.48 -0.05 -0.92
CA MET A 101 11.76 0.81 0.01
C MET A 101 12.29 0.67 1.44
N ALA A 102 12.60 -0.56 1.88
CA ALA A 102 13.17 -0.81 3.20
C ALA A 102 14.53 -0.11 3.39
N GLU A 103 15.35 -0.09 2.34
CA GLU A 103 16.62 0.67 2.34
C GLU A 103 16.40 2.18 2.40
N ARG A 104 15.34 2.68 1.78
CA ARG A 104 15.02 4.11 1.70
C ARG A 104 14.37 4.65 2.97
N ILE A 105 13.54 3.83 3.63
CA ILE A 105 12.82 4.16 4.86
C ILE A 105 13.71 3.84 6.08
N LYS A 106 14.69 4.69 6.37
CA LYS A 106 15.70 4.44 7.43
C LYS A 106 15.22 4.76 8.85
N LYS A 107 14.23 5.62 9.01
CA LYS A 107 13.76 6.03 10.34
C LYS A 107 12.65 5.11 10.79
N ARG A 108 12.73 4.64 12.04
CA ARG A 108 11.67 3.83 12.64
C ARG A 108 10.32 4.53 12.51
N GLY A 109 9.30 3.77 12.13
CA GLY A 109 7.96 4.24 11.90
C GLY A 109 6.99 3.12 11.58
N LEU A 110 5.82 3.48 11.09
CA LEU A 110 4.79 2.57 10.65
C LEU A 110 4.78 2.48 9.12
N VAL A 111 4.80 1.26 8.60
CA VAL A 111 4.65 0.98 7.17
C VAL A 111 3.35 0.22 6.95
N ILE A 112 2.48 0.75 6.12
CA ILE A 112 1.18 0.17 5.78
C ILE A 112 1.26 -0.28 4.33
N LEU A 113 1.33 -1.59 4.11
CA LEU A 113 1.30 -2.19 2.78
C LEU A 113 -0.14 -2.51 2.39
N ILE A 114 -0.56 -2.07 1.20
CA ILE A 114 -1.89 -2.34 0.62
C ILE A 114 -1.66 -2.97 -0.75
N SER A 115 -1.96 -4.26 -0.87
CA SER A 115 -1.70 -5.07 -2.08
C SER A 115 -2.58 -6.32 -2.07
N ASP A 116 -2.79 -6.94 -3.22
CA ASP A 116 -3.36 -8.28 -3.32
C ASP A 116 -2.31 -9.39 -3.17
N LEU A 117 -1.03 -9.02 -3.06
CA LEU A 117 0.11 -9.90 -2.82
C LEU A 117 0.19 -11.07 -3.85
N LEU A 118 -0.25 -10.83 -5.09
CA LEU A 118 -0.14 -11.78 -6.20
C LEU A 118 1.32 -11.87 -6.67
N ASP A 119 2.14 -12.55 -5.89
CA ASP A 119 3.55 -12.85 -6.15
C ASP A 119 3.91 -14.12 -5.36
N ASP A 120 5.11 -14.65 -5.56
CA ASP A 120 5.62 -15.77 -4.78
C ASP A 120 5.59 -15.45 -3.27
N PRO A 121 4.85 -16.21 -2.45
CA PRO A 121 4.74 -15.94 -1.02
C PRO A 121 6.08 -15.88 -0.28
N GLU A 122 7.08 -16.66 -0.70
CA GLU A 122 8.41 -16.64 -0.08
C GLU A 122 9.10 -15.30 -0.36
N GLN A 123 8.97 -14.77 -1.59
CA GLN A 123 9.54 -13.49 -1.97
C GLN A 123 8.86 -12.33 -1.22
N VAL A 124 7.54 -12.38 -1.10
CA VAL A 124 6.77 -11.42 -0.30
C VAL A 124 7.24 -11.42 1.15
N LEU A 125 7.33 -12.60 1.78
CA LEU A 125 7.79 -12.73 3.17
C LEU A 125 9.23 -12.22 3.36
N MET A 126 10.12 -12.46 2.40
CA MET A 126 11.49 -11.93 2.46
C MET A 126 11.50 -10.40 2.45
N GLY A 127 10.74 -9.77 1.55
CA GLY A 127 10.61 -8.31 1.49
C GLY A 127 10.03 -7.71 2.78
N LEU A 128 8.99 -8.32 3.35
CA LEU A 128 8.39 -7.89 4.62
C LEU A 128 9.38 -8.04 5.79
N ASN A 129 10.16 -9.12 5.84
CA ASN A 129 11.17 -9.34 6.87
C ASN A 129 12.28 -8.27 6.83
N HIS A 130 12.60 -7.71 5.67
CA HIS A 130 13.56 -6.62 5.55
C HIS A 130 13.10 -5.37 6.33
N PHE A 131 11.83 -4.99 6.23
CA PHE A 131 11.27 -3.90 7.05
C PHE A 131 11.33 -4.20 8.54
N ARG A 132 10.99 -5.44 8.93
CA ARG A 132 11.07 -5.87 10.34
C ARG A 132 12.50 -5.81 10.87
N HIS A 133 13.48 -6.22 10.07
CA HIS A 133 14.90 -6.11 10.43
C HIS A 133 15.30 -4.65 10.67
N ASN A 134 14.77 -3.72 9.88
CA ASN A 134 14.98 -2.29 10.04
C ASN A 134 14.12 -1.67 11.16
N LYS A 135 13.52 -2.50 12.03
CA LYS A 135 12.68 -2.09 13.18
C LYS A 135 11.46 -1.25 12.80
N GLN A 136 10.93 -1.42 11.59
CA GLN A 136 9.66 -0.83 11.19
C GLN A 136 8.51 -1.65 11.78
N GLU A 137 7.45 -0.97 12.18
CA GLU A 137 6.16 -1.61 12.46
C GLU A 137 5.40 -1.75 11.14
N MET A 138 4.77 -2.91 10.91
CA MET A 138 4.09 -3.15 9.65
C MET A 138 2.64 -3.56 9.87
N ILE A 139 1.77 -2.98 9.02
CA ILE A 139 0.39 -3.42 8.83
C ILE A 139 0.26 -3.81 7.35
N VAL A 140 -0.31 -4.97 7.09
CA VAL A 140 -0.57 -5.44 5.72
C VAL A 140 -2.08 -5.55 5.53
N PHE A 141 -2.60 -4.80 4.55
CA PHE A 141 -3.95 -4.95 4.02
C PHE A 141 -3.88 -5.80 2.77
N HIS A 142 -4.22 -7.09 2.92
CA HIS A 142 -4.32 -8.02 1.81
C HIS A 142 -5.71 -7.87 1.17
N LEU A 143 -5.76 -7.34 -0.05
CA LEU A 143 -7.00 -7.06 -0.76
C LEU A 143 -7.35 -8.22 -1.69
N LEU A 144 -8.55 -8.73 -1.54
CA LEU A 144 -9.10 -9.77 -2.40
C LEU A 144 -10.48 -9.35 -2.90
N ASP A 145 -10.73 -9.55 -4.18
CA ASP A 145 -12.07 -9.43 -4.73
C ASP A 145 -12.95 -10.59 -4.21
N ARG A 146 -14.27 -10.35 -4.17
CA ARG A 146 -15.22 -11.35 -3.71
C ARG A 146 -15.17 -12.64 -4.52
N GLN A 147 -14.97 -12.55 -5.83
CA GLN A 147 -14.85 -13.73 -6.69
C GLN A 147 -13.52 -14.45 -6.51
N GLU A 148 -12.43 -13.73 -6.31
CA GLU A 148 -11.12 -14.33 -5.98
C GLU A 148 -11.19 -15.12 -4.67
N LYS A 149 -11.93 -14.63 -3.68
CA LYS A 149 -12.10 -15.30 -2.39
C LYS A 149 -12.98 -16.54 -2.47
N ASN A 150 -14.08 -16.49 -3.22
CA ASN A 150 -15.13 -17.51 -3.19
C ASN A 150 -15.05 -18.51 -4.36
N PHE A 151 -14.28 -18.19 -5.42
CA PHE A 151 -14.18 -18.97 -6.66
C PHE A 151 -15.53 -19.38 -7.26
N GLN A 152 -16.55 -18.52 -7.10
CA GLN A 152 -17.90 -18.74 -7.64
C GLN A 152 -17.96 -18.27 -9.09
N PHE A 153 -17.25 -18.98 -9.96
CA PHE A 153 -17.32 -18.78 -11.40
C PHE A 153 -18.35 -19.73 -12.02
N GLY A 154 -19.05 -19.30 -13.08
CA GLY A 154 -19.99 -20.15 -13.79
C GLY A 154 -19.29 -21.30 -14.52
N ASP A 155 -20.07 -22.33 -14.95
CA ASP A 155 -19.58 -23.61 -15.48
C ASP A 155 -18.59 -23.55 -16.66
N ARG A 156 -18.45 -22.39 -17.33
CA ARG A 156 -17.46 -22.16 -18.38
C ARG A 156 -16.87 -20.76 -18.25
N THR A 157 -15.88 -20.61 -17.37
CA THR A 157 -15.16 -19.35 -17.20
C THR A 157 -13.77 -19.46 -17.79
N LYS A 158 -13.42 -18.54 -18.69
CA LYS A 158 -12.06 -18.41 -19.20
C LYS A 158 -11.29 -17.45 -18.30
N PHE A 159 -10.26 -17.97 -17.65
CA PHE A 159 -9.33 -17.13 -16.91
C PHE A 159 -8.28 -16.57 -17.86
N ARG A 160 -7.96 -15.32 -17.68
CA ARG A 160 -6.86 -14.65 -18.34
C ARG A 160 -6.01 -14.00 -17.28
N ASP A 161 -4.73 -14.29 -17.31
CA ASP A 161 -3.76 -13.58 -16.47
C ASP A 161 -3.69 -12.11 -16.90
N LEU A 162 -3.87 -11.19 -15.95
CA LEU A 162 -3.87 -9.76 -16.22
C LEU A 162 -2.44 -9.20 -16.39
N GLU A 163 -1.44 -9.91 -15.87
CA GLU A 163 -0.04 -9.49 -15.91
C GLU A 163 0.67 -10.04 -17.16
N THR A 164 0.51 -11.34 -17.46
CA THR A 164 1.16 -11.99 -18.61
C THR A 164 0.31 -11.97 -19.89
N GLY A 165 -1.00 -11.77 -19.76
CA GLY A 165 -1.94 -11.75 -20.87
C GLY A 165 -2.31 -13.13 -21.43
N GLU A 166 -1.86 -14.25 -20.81
CA GLU A 166 -2.17 -15.64 -21.17
C GLU A 166 -3.54 -16.13 -20.70
#